data_ef842a262a630dc85eb8bd90d3bc2598
#
_entry.id   ef842a262a630dc85eb8bd90d3bc2598
#
_cell.length_a   1.000
_cell.length_b   1.000
_cell.length_c   1.000
_cell.angle_alpha   90.00
_cell.angle_beta   90.00
_cell.angle_gamma   90.00
#
_symmetry.space_group_name_H-M   'P 1'
#
loop_
_entity.id
_entity.type
_entity.pdbx_description
1 polymer ?
#
loop_
_entity_poly.entity_id
_entity_poly.type
_entity_poly.pdbx_seq_one_letter_code
_entity_poly.pdbx_strand_id
1 'polypeptide(L)'
;MSAYIQNKLAKGEKLQFFITGATGYIGLVLTEFAIAQGFSVRGLSRSEAGDEKLKSLGATPVRGDITTHEVLARESAAADAIIHLAWNHDWTGDYNKIVDTDIAAVEAICAQIKDTGKPLVIASGCAGAQPNADGSDSDENAPLRPNFPVARRLESEINAIKKQGVHGCSIRLSPYVYGRGGKGFLVMLMSQAVKLNESLYINDGSFHTSVLHVEDAARLFIAAVLKSKAGEVYNGVGQTDVSLKDMAEAIGKVIGVPVRSASLEEAIEKWSPPILPRFNYLDVRGSNKKAKELLGWKPEGVDFITDIVSGSYVPVAAYLKTQ
;
A
#
# COMPACT_ATOMS: atom_id res chain seq x y z
N MET A 1 -12.11 -1.05 -18.12
CA MET A 1 -11.16 -2.06 -18.66
C MET A 1 -10.53 -1.50 -19.94
N SER A 2 -9.22 -1.67 -20.12
CA SER A 2 -8.56 -1.30 -21.36
C SER A 2 -8.96 -2.23 -22.51
N ALA A 3 -9.03 -1.71 -23.74
CA ALA A 3 -9.30 -2.53 -24.93
C ALA A 3 -8.23 -3.61 -25.14
N TYR A 4 -6.98 -3.34 -24.72
CA TYR A 4 -5.88 -4.29 -24.76
C TYR A 4 -6.20 -5.55 -23.93
N ILE A 5 -6.56 -5.38 -22.65
CA ILE A 5 -6.92 -6.49 -21.75
C ILE A 5 -8.15 -7.23 -22.25
N GLN A 6 -9.18 -6.51 -22.73
CA GLN A 6 -10.37 -7.13 -23.31
C GLN A 6 -10.04 -8.07 -24.47
N ASN A 7 -9.21 -7.60 -25.41
CA ASN A 7 -8.79 -8.40 -26.56
C ASN A 7 -8.01 -9.66 -26.16
N LYS A 8 -7.10 -9.54 -25.19
CA LYS A 8 -6.32 -10.68 -24.68
C LYS A 8 -7.23 -11.74 -24.07
N LEU A 9 -8.12 -11.33 -23.16
CA LEU A 9 -9.06 -12.24 -22.49
C LEU A 9 -10.04 -12.90 -23.47
N ALA A 10 -10.53 -12.14 -24.46
CA ALA A 10 -11.43 -12.68 -25.49
C ALA A 10 -10.78 -13.79 -26.35
N LYS A 11 -9.45 -13.74 -26.50
CA LYS A 11 -8.67 -14.78 -27.20
C LYS A 11 -8.27 -15.94 -26.28
N GLY A 12 -8.63 -15.92 -25.01
CA GLY A 12 -8.19 -16.91 -24.01
C GLY A 12 -6.70 -16.85 -23.69
N GLU A 13 -6.03 -15.72 -23.99
CA GLU A 13 -4.61 -15.56 -23.71
C GLU A 13 -4.36 -15.36 -22.22
N LYS A 14 -3.33 -16.03 -21.69
CA LYS A 14 -2.90 -15.85 -20.31
C LYS A 14 -2.17 -14.52 -20.14
N LEU A 15 -2.66 -13.66 -19.26
CA LEU A 15 -2.02 -12.38 -18.99
C LEU A 15 -0.74 -12.55 -18.16
N GLN A 16 0.28 -11.76 -18.50
CA GLN A 16 1.53 -11.64 -17.76
C GLN A 16 1.59 -10.29 -17.06
N PHE A 17 1.75 -10.33 -15.73
CA PHE A 17 1.96 -9.13 -14.90
C PHE A 17 3.44 -8.92 -14.61
N PHE A 18 3.92 -7.69 -14.76
CA PHE A 18 5.20 -7.26 -14.20
C PHE A 18 4.93 -6.49 -12.91
N ILE A 19 5.50 -6.96 -11.79
CA ILE A 19 5.27 -6.37 -10.47
C ILE A 19 6.59 -5.85 -9.90
N THR A 20 6.70 -4.54 -9.71
CA THR A 20 7.78 -3.98 -8.90
C THR A 20 7.40 -4.04 -7.42
N GLY A 21 8.37 -4.23 -6.51
CA GLY A 21 8.06 -4.46 -5.09
C GLY A 21 7.42 -5.82 -4.81
N ALA A 22 7.51 -6.77 -5.75
CA ALA A 22 6.93 -8.10 -5.66
C ALA A 22 7.39 -8.91 -4.44
N THR A 23 8.58 -8.65 -3.92
CA THR A 23 9.15 -9.30 -2.71
C THR A 23 8.75 -8.62 -1.41
N GLY A 24 8.01 -7.50 -1.48
CA GLY A 24 7.50 -6.77 -0.33
C GLY A 24 6.24 -7.42 0.26
N TYR A 25 5.75 -6.88 1.37
CA TYR A 25 4.61 -7.42 2.10
C TYR A 25 3.35 -7.56 1.21
N ILE A 26 2.90 -6.47 0.59
CA ILE A 26 1.74 -6.49 -0.32
C ILE A 26 2.08 -7.28 -1.59
N GLY A 27 3.30 -7.11 -2.12
CA GLY A 27 3.73 -7.72 -3.36
C GLY A 27 3.72 -9.26 -3.35
N LEU A 28 4.10 -9.89 -2.24
CA LEU A 28 4.06 -11.35 -2.10
C LEU A 28 2.61 -11.86 -2.12
N VAL A 29 1.70 -11.22 -1.39
CA VAL A 29 0.27 -11.60 -1.35
C VAL A 29 -0.38 -11.37 -2.71
N LEU A 30 -0.08 -10.23 -3.36
CA LEU A 30 -0.54 -9.95 -4.72
C LEU A 30 -0.03 -10.99 -5.73
N THR A 31 1.23 -11.38 -5.64
CA THR A 31 1.83 -12.41 -6.51
C THR A 31 1.13 -13.76 -6.33
N GLU A 32 0.91 -14.18 -5.09
CA GLU A 32 0.15 -15.40 -4.76
C GLU A 32 -1.26 -15.38 -5.39
N PHE A 33 -2.00 -14.29 -5.17
CA PHE A 33 -3.38 -14.13 -5.68
C PHE A 33 -3.43 -14.06 -7.21
N ALA A 34 -2.47 -13.40 -7.85
CA ALA A 34 -2.40 -13.32 -9.30
C ALA A 34 -2.15 -14.71 -9.92
N ILE A 35 -1.22 -15.47 -9.36
CA ILE A 35 -0.92 -16.83 -9.84
C ILE A 35 -2.10 -17.77 -9.59
N ALA A 36 -2.75 -17.70 -8.42
CA ALA A 36 -3.94 -18.49 -8.12
C ALA A 36 -5.10 -18.23 -9.08
N GLN A 37 -5.20 -17.00 -9.64
CA GLN A 37 -6.17 -16.65 -10.68
C GLN A 37 -5.71 -17.00 -12.12
N GLY A 38 -4.58 -17.69 -12.27
CA GLY A 38 -4.09 -18.15 -13.56
C GLY A 38 -3.19 -17.18 -14.32
N PHE A 39 -2.88 -16.00 -13.76
CA PHE A 39 -1.94 -15.06 -14.38
C PHE A 39 -0.49 -15.54 -14.22
N SER A 40 0.39 -15.14 -15.13
CA SER A 40 1.83 -15.28 -14.93
C SER A 40 2.39 -14.00 -14.32
N VAL A 41 3.37 -14.14 -13.43
CA VAL A 41 3.98 -13.01 -12.74
C VAL A 41 5.49 -13.01 -12.95
N ARG A 42 6.01 -11.86 -13.36
CA ARG A 42 7.42 -11.51 -13.34
C ARG A 42 7.62 -10.46 -12.25
N GLY A 43 8.36 -10.82 -11.21
CA GLY A 43 8.52 -9.98 -10.02
C GLY A 43 9.92 -9.39 -9.92
N LEU A 44 10.02 -8.04 -9.79
CA LEU A 44 11.29 -7.37 -9.56
C LEU A 44 11.84 -7.75 -8.19
N SER A 45 13.10 -8.18 -8.13
CA SER A 45 13.79 -8.68 -6.94
C SER A 45 15.23 -8.18 -6.85
N ARG A 46 15.62 -7.71 -5.66
CA ARG A 46 16.96 -7.16 -5.39
C ARG A 46 17.95 -8.20 -4.85
N SER A 47 17.48 -9.37 -4.45
CA SER A 47 18.29 -10.36 -3.72
C SER A 47 17.91 -11.80 -4.06
N GLU A 48 18.84 -12.73 -3.86
CA GLU A 48 18.59 -14.17 -4.02
C GLU A 48 17.46 -14.66 -3.10
N ALA A 49 17.44 -14.20 -1.86
CA ALA A 49 16.34 -14.52 -0.93
C ALA A 49 14.98 -14.03 -1.44
N GLY A 50 14.94 -12.89 -2.15
CA GLY A 50 13.75 -12.40 -2.83
C GLY A 50 13.36 -13.28 -4.01
N ASP A 51 14.34 -13.74 -4.79
CA ASP A 51 14.11 -14.63 -5.91
C ASP A 51 13.49 -15.96 -5.46
N GLU A 52 14.02 -16.55 -4.38
CA GLU A 52 13.49 -17.81 -3.84
C GLU A 52 12.04 -17.65 -3.34
N LYS A 53 11.70 -16.52 -2.71
CA LYS A 53 10.31 -16.23 -2.32
C LYS A 53 9.38 -16.16 -3.54
N LEU A 54 9.81 -15.52 -4.63
CA LEU A 54 8.99 -15.43 -5.84
C LEU A 54 8.86 -16.80 -6.53
N LYS A 55 9.93 -17.55 -6.64
CA LYS A 55 9.91 -18.93 -7.19
C LYS A 55 8.99 -19.85 -6.39
N SER A 56 9.02 -19.76 -5.05
CA SER A 56 8.14 -20.58 -4.20
C SER A 56 6.65 -20.31 -4.41
N LEU A 57 6.30 -19.12 -4.90
CA LEU A 57 4.94 -18.75 -5.30
C LEU A 57 4.62 -19.11 -6.77
N GLY A 58 5.60 -19.62 -7.54
CA GLY A 58 5.45 -19.91 -8.97
C GLY A 58 5.66 -18.69 -9.89
N ALA A 59 6.20 -17.59 -9.36
CA ALA A 59 6.56 -16.41 -10.13
C ALA A 59 7.98 -16.49 -10.70
N THR A 60 8.24 -15.77 -11.78
CA THR A 60 9.58 -15.62 -12.34
C THR A 60 10.25 -14.38 -11.75
N PRO A 61 11.35 -14.52 -10.99
CA PRO A 61 12.08 -13.38 -10.49
C PRO A 61 12.82 -12.63 -11.61
N VAL A 62 12.86 -11.31 -11.51
CA VAL A 62 13.61 -10.42 -12.38
C VAL A 62 14.60 -9.64 -11.52
N ARG A 63 15.89 -9.85 -11.74
CA ARG A 63 16.94 -9.17 -10.97
C ARG A 63 17.00 -7.69 -11.35
N GLY A 64 16.93 -6.82 -10.34
CA GLY A 64 17.00 -5.37 -10.46
C GLY A 64 16.28 -4.65 -9.32
N ASP A 65 16.28 -3.34 -9.39
CA ASP A 65 15.52 -2.45 -8.49
C ASP A 65 14.92 -1.27 -9.27
N ILE A 66 14.32 -0.31 -8.59
CA ILE A 66 13.67 0.84 -9.23
C ILE A 66 14.65 1.83 -9.88
N THR A 67 15.95 1.66 -9.69
CA THR A 67 16.99 2.47 -10.36
C THR A 67 17.54 1.80 -11.62
N THR A 68 17.24 0.52 -11.84
CA THR A 68 17.65 -0.24 -13.04
C THR A 68 16.66 0.00 -14.18
N HIS A 69 16.65 1.21 -14.72
CA HIS A 69 15.64 1.68 -15.67
C HIS A 69 15.55 0.83 -16.94
N GLU A 70 16.67 0.27 -17.44
CA GLU A 70 16.69 -0.66 -18.57
C GLU A 70 15.94 -1.97 -18.28
N VAL A 71 15.97 -2.45 -17.03
CA VAL A 71 15.20 -3.64 -16.60
C VAL A 71 13.71 -3.28 -16.54
N LEU A 72 13.37 -2.13 -15.93
CA LEU A 72 11.99 -1.65 -15.87
C LEU A 72 11.40 -1.49 -17.28
N ALA A 73 12.14 -0.89 -18.18
CA ALA A 73 11.74 -0.68 -19.56
C ALA A 73 11.50 -2.01 -20.30
N ARG A 74 12.47 -2.93 -20.26
CA ARG A 74 12.37 -4.24 -20.92
C ARG A 74 11.17 -5.04 -20.41
N GLU A 75 11.01 -5.14 -19.10
CA GLU A 75 9.94 -5.93 -18.49
C GLU A 75 8.56 -5.31 -18.73
N SER A 76 8.46 -3.98 -18.67
CA SER A 76 7.19 -3.28 -18.98
C SER A 76 6.78 -3.41 -20.44
N ALA A 77 7.75 -3.40 -21.37
CA ALA A 77 7.48 -3.65 -22.78
C ALA A 77 6.97 -5.08 -23.02
N ALA A 78 7.48 -6.08 -22.30
CA ALA A 78 7.11 -7.48 -22.44
C ALA A 78 5.80 -7.85 -21.75
N ALA A 79 5.49 -7.25 -20.61
CA ALA A 79 4.30 -7.58 -19.82
C ALA A 79 2.99 -7.11 -20.46
N ASP A 80 1.87 -7.72 -20.07
CA ASP A 80 0.51 -7.30 -20.45
C ASP A 80 -0.06 -6.23 -19.49
N ALA A 81 0.41 -6.22 -18.25
CA ALA A 81 0.04 -5.22 -17.25
C ALA A 81 1.20 -4.99 -16.27
N ILE A 82 1.31 -3.79 -15.75
CA ILE A 82 2.34 -3.40 -14.80
C ILE A 82 1.69 -2.98 -13.48
N ILE A 83 2.21 -3.50 -12.37
CA ILE A 83 1.82 -3.08 -11.02
C ILE A 83 3.05 -2.56 -10.30
N HIS A 84 3.05 -1.27 -9.99
CA HIS A 84 4.16 -0.60 -9.34
C HIS A 84 3.90 -0.40 -7.86
N LEU A 85 4.48 -1.30 -7.02
CA LEU A 85 4.38 -1.26 -5.55
C LEU A 85 5.69 -0.86 -4.89
N ALA A 86 6.79 -0.87 -5.63
CA ALA A 86 8.10 -0.59 -5.06
C ALA A 86 8.17 0.84 -4.52
N TRP A 87 8.64 0.98 -3.30
CA TRP A 87 8.91 2.25 -2.65
C TRP A 87 10.06 2.08 -1.66
N ASN A 88 10.91 3.10 -1.55
CA ASN A 88 11.94 3.11 -0.51
C ASN A 88 11.36 3.67 0.81
N HIS A 89 11.30 2.83 1.84
CA HIS A 89 10.82 3.19 3.19
C HIS A 89 11.95 3.64 4.13
N ASP A 90 13.01 4.20 3.59
CA ASP A 90 14.05 4.84 4.41
C ASP A 90 13.58 6.22 4.88
N TRP A 91 12.95 6.24 6.05
CA TRP A 91 12.45 7.46 6.67
C TRP A 91 13.55 8.34 7.31
N THR A 92 14.80 7.91 7.25
CA THR A 92 15.97 8.63 7.78
C THR A 92 16.78 9.30 6.67
N GLY A 93 16.55 8.92 5.42
CA GLY A 93 17.23 9.45 4.24
C GLY A 93 16.61 10.73 3.68
N ASP A 94 17.17 11.19 2.56
CA ASP A 94 16.63 12.32 1.80
C ASP A 94 15.32 11.92 1.10
N TYR A 95 14.21 12.36 1.65
CA TYR A 95 12.87 12.09 1.13
C TYR A 95 12.69 12.58 -0.32
N ASN A 96 13.29 13.72 -0.70
CA ASN A 96 13.18 14.22 -2.07
C ASN A 96 13.87 13.28 -3.06
N LYS A 97 15.05 12.77 -2.71
CA LYS A 97 15.76 11.79 -3.54
C LYS A 97 14.97 10.48 -3.68
N ILE A 98 14.27 10.05 -2.63
CA ILE A 98 13.39 8.87 -2.69
C ILE A 98 12.27 9.10 -3.69
N VAL A 99 11.60 10.25 -3.64
CA VAL A 99 10.53 10.61 -4.57
C VAL A 99 11.06 10.73 -6.00
N ASP A 100 12.18 11.40 -6.22
CA ASP A 100 12.77 11.57 -7.55
C ASP A 100 13.14 10.21 -8.18
N THR A 101 13.61 9.26 -7.36
CA THR A 101 13.87 7.88 -7.81
C THR A 101 12.60 7.17 -8.25
N ASP A 102 11.52 7.33 -7.50
CA ASP A 102 10.21 6.73 -7.82
C ASP A 102 9.62 7.34 -9.10
N ILE A 103 9.70 8.67 -9.25
CA ILE A 103 9.27 9.39 -10.46
C ILE A 103 10.02 8.87 -11.69
N ALA A 104 11.35 8.75 -11.61
CA ALA A 104 12.16 8.26 -12.72
C ALA A 104 11.81 6.82 -13.11
N ALA A 105 11.53 5.96 -12.11
CA ALA A 105 11.07 4.59 -12.35
C ALA A 105 9.71 4.56 -13.08
N VAL A 106 8.74 5.36 -12.62
CA VAL A 106 7.43 5.48 -13.26
C VAL A 106 7.55 6.03 -14.69
N GLU A 107 8.41 7.00 -14.92
CA GLU A 107 8.66 7.53 -16.26
C GLU A 107 9.26 6.49 -17.21
N ALA A 108 10.23 5.68 -16.73
CA ALA A 108 10.81 4.60 -17.51
C ALA A 108 9.78 3.56 -17.92
N ILE A 109 8.85 3.21 -17.02
CA ILE A 109 7.72 2.31 -17.29
C ILE A 109 6.77 2.95 -18.32
N CYS A 110 6.32 4.17 -18.05
CA CYS A 110 5.34 4.88 -18.92
C CYS A 110 5.84 5.02 -20.35
N ALA A 111 7.14 5.27 -20.55
CA ALA A 111 7.72 5.41 -21.89
C ALA A 111 7.52 4.15 -22.76
N GLN A 112 7.51 2.97 -22.13
CA GLN A 112 7.40 1.69 -22.86
C GLN A 112 5.97 1.27 -23.16
N ILE A 113 5.01 1.76 -22.40
CA ILE A 113 3.60 1.36 -22.54
C ILE A 113 2.74 2.44 -23.19
N LYS A 114 3.34 3.58 -23.55
CA LYS A 114 2.64 4.67 -24.24
C LYS A 114 1.98 4.16 -25.50
N ASP A 115 0.72 4.53 -25.71
CA ASP A 115 -0.14 4.19 -26.86
C ASP A 115 -0.37 2.67 -27.08
N THR A 116 0.03 1.82 -26.12
CA THR A 116 -0.19 0.36 -26.19
C THR A 116 -1.52 -0.10 -25.61
N GLY A 117 -2.14 0.71 -24.75
CA GLY A 117 -3.34 0.36 -23.99
C GLY A 117 -3.07 -0.62 -22.81
N LYS A 118 -1.82 -0.99 -22.55
CA LYS A 118 -1.44 -1.81 -21.40
C LYS A 118 -1.67 -1.03 -20.08
N PRO A 119 -2.34 -1.62 -19.08
CA PRO A 119 -2.59 -0.92 -17.84
C PRO A 119 -1.33 -0.83 -16.96
N LEU A 120 -1.16 0.34 -16.34
CA LEU A 120 -0.24 0.59 -15.24
C LEU A 120 -1.06 0.92 -14.00
N VAL A 121 -0.91 0.13 -12.94
CA VAL A 121 -1.51 0.40 -11.63
C VAL A 121 -0.40 0.74 -10.65
N ILE A 122 -0.44 1.94 -10.06
CA ILE A 122 0.55 2.34 -9.06
C ILE A 122 -0.03 2.41 -7.66
N ALA A 123 0.81 2.15 -6.66
CA ALA A 123 0.47 2.34 -5.27
C ALA A 123 0.80 3.78 -4.83
N SER A 124 -0.17 4.43 -4.19
CA SER A 124 -0.04 5.73 -3.53
C SER A 124 -0.63 5.64 -2.11
N GLY A 125 -0.98 6.74 -1.47
CA GLY A 125 -1.55 6.74 -0.12
C GLY A 125 -2.72 7.71 0.06
N CYS A 126 -3.76 7.31 0.79
CA CYS A 126 -4.93 8.14 1.05
C CYS A 126 -4.74 9.17 2.19
N ALA A 127 -3.68 9.06 2.99
CA ALA A 127 -3.43 9.96 4.12
C ALA A 127 -3.23 11.45 3.72
N GLY A 128 -2.93 11.71 2.46
CA GLY A 128 -2.81 13.07 1.92
C GLY A 128 -4.15 13.79 1.72
N ALA A 129 -5.27 13.09 1.71
CA ALA A 129 -6.58 13.68 1.56
C ALA A 129 -7.00 14.46 2.83
N GLN A 130 -7.56 15.65 2.64
CA GLN A 130 -8.12 16.42 3.74
C GLN A 130 -9.41 15.76 4.23
N PRO A 131 -9.63 15.60 5.56
CA PRO A 131 -10.89 15.10 6.07
C PRO A 131 -12.03 16.05 5.76
N ASN A 132 -13.22 15.51 5.54
CA ASN A 132 -14.42 16.32 5.41
C ASN A 132 -14.80 16.96 6.75
N ALA A 133 -15.23 18.21 6.73
CA ALA A 133 -15.55 18.98 7.94
C ALA A 133 -16.72 18.37 8.74
N ASP A 134 -17.60 17.63 8.09
CA ASP A 134 -18.73 16.92 8.71
C ASP A 134 -18.40 15.53 9.27
N GLY A 135 -17.12 15.13 9.18
CA GLY A 135 -16.63 13.83 9.64
C GLY A 135 -16.99 12.65 8.72
N SER A 136 -17.60 12.90 7.56
CA SER A 136 -17.84 11.85 6.57
C SER A 136 -16.55 11.42 5.86
N ASP A 137 -16.58 10.25 5.20
CA ASP A 137 -15.44 9.71 4.47
C ASP A 137 -15.10 10.59 3.26
N SER A 138 -13.81 10.88 3.08
CA SER A 138 -13.28 11.67 1.97
C SER A 138 -13.11 10.80 0.72
N ASP A 139 -13.63 11.25 -0.41
CA ASP A 139 -13.44 10.58 -1.69
C ASP A 139 -12.09 10.93 -2.36
N GLU A 140 -11.85 10.39 -3.55
CA GLU A 140 -10.62 10.59 -4.30
C GLU A 140 -10.41 12.03 -4.82
N ASN A 141 -11.45 12.86 -4.78
CA ASN A 141 -11.41 14.28 -5.18
C ASN A 141 -11.13 15.22 -4.00
N ALA A 142 -11.09 14.70 -2.77
CA ALA A 142 -10.79 15.51 -1.61
C ALA A 142 -9.48 16.29 -1.80
N PRO A 143 -9.44 17.59 -1.39
CA PRO A 143 -8.23 18.38 -1.52
C PRO A 143 -7.09 17.80 -0.68
N LEU A 144 -5.86 18.13 -1.08
CA LEU A 144 -4.70 17.74 -0.29
C LEU A 144 -4.63 18.51 1.03
N ARG A 145 -4.17 17.84 2.07
CA ARG A 145 -3.88 18.48 3.35
C ARG A 145 -2.81 19.56 3.17
N PRO A 146 -3.00 20.75 3.74
CA PRO A 146 -1.93 21.74 3.82
C PRO A 146 -0.71 21.14 4.53
N ASN A 147 0.49 21.44 4.02
CA ASN A 147 1.76 21.03 4.64
C ASN A 147 1.87 19.51 4.93
N PHE A 148 1.22 18.67 4.11
CA PHE A 148 1.33 17.21 4.27
C PHE A 148 2.79 16.77 4.13
N PRO A 149 3.38 16.07 5.12
CA PRO A 149 4.81 15.80 5.18
C PRO A 149 5.38 15.02 3.99
N VAL A 150 4.51 14.23 3.34
CA VAL A 150 4.88 13.38 2.21
C VAL A 150 4.07 13.71 0.95
N ALA A 151 3.69 14.99 0.77
CA ALA A 151 2.87 15.45 -0.36
C ALA A 151 3.47 15.09 -1.72
N ARG A 152 4.80 15.18 -1.87
CA ARG A 152 5.50 14.82 -3.10
C ARG A 152 5.31 13.35 -3.53
N ARG A 153 4.90 12.46 -2.62
CA ARG A 153 4.53 11.07 -2.97
C ARG A 153 3.47 11.00 -4.05
N LEU A 154 2.62 12.01 -4.17
CA LEU A 154 1.56 12.08 -5.19
C LEU A 154 2.08 12.49 -6.58
N GLU A 155 3.33 12.96 -6.71
CA GLU A 155 3.90 13.33 -8.01
C GLU A 155 4.01 12.12 -8.94
N SER A 156 4.46 10.97 -8.43
CA SER A 156 4.49 9.70 -9.21
C SER A 156 3.09 9.27 -9.63
N GLU A 157 2.10 9.41 -8.73
CA GLU A 157 0.68 9.16 -9.04
C GLU A 157 0.23 10.04 -10.20
N ILE A 158 0.44 11.36 -10.09
CA ILE A 158 0.04 12.32 -11.11
C ILE A 158 0.72 12.01 -12.45
N ASN A 159 2.00 11.68 -12.45
CA ASN A 159 2.74 11.32 -13.65
C ASN A 159 2.17 10.07 -14.33
N ALA A 160 1.81 9.05 -13.57
CA ALA A 160 1.24 7.83 -14.13
C ALA A 160 -0.17 8.04 -14.72
N ILE A 161 -1.04 8.75 -13.98
CA ILE A 161 -2.47 8.88 -14.35
C ILE A 161 -2.75 9.95 -15.39
N LYS A 162 -1.93 11.03 -15.44
CA LYS A 162 -2.11 12.15 -16.37
C LYS A 162 -1.26 12.05 -17.64
N LYS A 163 -0.39 11.06 -17.77
CA LYS A 163 0.49 10.93 -18.93
C LYS A 163 -0.31 10.53 -20.15
N GLN A 164 -0.27 11.39 -21.18
CA GLN A 164 -0.99 11.16 -22.43
C GLN A 164 -0.54 9.84 -23.11
N GLY A 165 -1.50 9.03 -23.54
CA GLY A 165 -1.24 7.74 -24.17
C GLY A 165 -0.97 6.58 -23.19
N VAL A 166 -0.93 6.83 -21.88
CA VAL A 166 -0.76 5.79 -20.86
C VAL A 166 -2.11 5.41 -20.25
N HIS A 167 -2.39 4.12 -20.15
CA HIS A 167 -3.55 3.61 -19.43
C HIS A 167 -3.18 3.44 -17.94
N GLY A 168 -2.89 4.56 -17.25
CA GLY A 168 -2.50 4.60 -15.85
C GLY A 168 -3.68 4.74 -14.90
N CYS A 169 -3.64 4.08 -13.77
CA CYS A 169 -4.51 4.32 -12.62
C CYS A 169 -3.74 4.18 -11.29
N SER A 170 -4.30 4.73 -10.22
CA SER A 170 -3.68 4.69 -8.90
C SER A 170 -4.59 4.06 -7.85
N ILE A 171 -3.97 3.34 -6.91
CA ILE A 171 -4.62 2.90 -5.67
C ILE A 171 -3.96 3.64 -4.51
N ARG A 172 -4.73 4.48 -3.83
CA ARG A 172 -4.33 5.16 -2.60
C ARG A 172 -4.59 4.26 -1.41
N LEU A 173 -3.56 3.59 -0.95
CA LEU A 173 -3.63 2.66 0.18
C LEU A 173 -3.90 3.37 1.50
N SER A 174 -4.60 2.68 2.39
CA SER A 174 -4.74 3.05 3.80
C SER A 174 -3.38 3.15 4.48
N PRO A 175 -3.21 4.03 5.51
CA PRO A 175 -1.98 4.12 6.30
C PRO A 175 -1.60 2.77 6.92
N TYR A 176 -2.59 1.99 7.34
CA TYR A 176 -2.39 0.69 7.95
C TYR A 176 -2.89 -0.41 7.02
N VAL A 177 -1.98 -0.96 6.21
CA VAL A 177 -2.21 -2.26 5.57
C VAL A 177 -1.82 -3.34 6.55
N TYR A 178 -2.73 -4.28 6.86
CA TYR A 178 -2.58 -5.29 7.90
C TYR A 178 -2.97 -6.69 7.42
N GLY A 179 -2.79 -7.69 8.27
CA GLY A 179 -3.14 -9.09 8.02
C GLY A 179 -1.92 -9.98 7.82
N ARG A 180 -2.11 -11.28 8.00
CA ARG A 180 -1.06 -12.32 7.89
C ARG A 180 0.18 -12.05 8.75
N GLY A 181 0.05 -11.29 9.87
CA GLY A 181 1.18 -10.88 10.70
C GLY A 181 2.22 -10.03 9.96
N GLY A 182 1.82 -9.34 8.90
CA GLY A 182 2.72 -8.61 8.01
C GLY A 182 3.28 -7.34 8.63
N LYS A 183 4.39 -6.87 8.04
CA LYS A 183 5.11 -5.67 8.47
C LYS A 183 4.35 -4.39 8.09
N GLY A 184 4.72 -3.29 8.69
CA GLY A 184 4.14 -1.96 8.42
C GLY A 184 4.05 -1.12 9.68
N PHE A 185 3.31 -0.02 9.63
CA PHE A 185 3.17 0.89 10.77
C PHE A 185 2.58 0.22 12.02
N LEU A 186 1.67 -0.76 11.87
CA LEU A 186 1.12 -1.50 13.00
C LEU A 186 2.22 -2.21 13.79
N VAL A 187 3.10 -2.96 13.11
CA VAL A 187 4.20 -3.69 13.77
C VAL A 187 5.21 -2.71 14.37
N MET A 188 5.42 -1.55 13.75
CA MET A 188 6.26 -0.50 14.33
C MET A 188 5.67 0.00 15.66
N LEU A 189 4.34 0.27 15.73
CA LEU A 189 3.67 0.66 16.97
C LEU A 189 3.73 -0.44 18.04
N MET A 190 3.51 -1.70 17.65
CA MET A 190 3.67 -2.84 18.56
C MET A 190 5.09 -2.93 19.12
N SER A 191 6.11 -2.69 18.28
CA SER A 191 7.52 -2.64 18.71
C SER A 191 7.79 -1.49 19.67
N GLN A 192 7.19 -0.31 19.42
CA GLN A 192 7.28 0.81 20.39
C GLN A 192 6.61 0.46 21.72
N ALA A 193 5.44 -0.20 21.67
CA ALA A 193 4.75 -0.61 22.90
C ALA A 193 5.58 -1.59 23.74
N VAL A 194 6.28 -2.52 23.12
CA VAL A 194 7.23 -3.42 23.82
C VAL A 194 8.40 -2.62 24.40
N LYS A 195 9.04 -1.78 23.57
CA LYS A 195 10.22 -0.99 23.99
C LYS A 195 9.94 -0.04 25.14
N LEU A 196 8.76 0.61 25.12
CA LEU A 196 8.36 1.60 26.13
C LEU A 196 7.68 0.96 27.35
N ASN A 197 7.32 -0.33 27.26
CA ASN A 197 6.47 -1.03 28.22
C ASN A 197 5.12 -0.33 28.45
N GLU A 198 4.63 0.37 27.43
CA GLU A 198 3.35 1.07 27.39
C GLU A 198 2.88 1.28 25.95
N SER A 199 1.57 1.22 25.71
CA SER A 199 0.95 1.56 24.41
C SER A 199 0.39 2.98 24.49
N LEU A 200 0.76 3.84 23.55
CA LEU A 200 0.40 5.26 23.58
C LEU A 200 -0.58 5.59 22.45
N TYR A 201 -1.55 6.45 22.77
CA TYR A 201 -2.32 7.21 21.77
C TYR A 201 -2.12 8.70 22.00
N ILE A 202 -2.23 9.51 20.95
CA ILE A 202 -1.94 10.95 21.02
C ILE A 202 -3.20 11.71 21.42
N ASN A 203 -3.05 12.60 22.42
CA ASN A 203 -4.11 13.44 23.01
C ASN A 203 -5.31 12.60 23.51
N ASP A 204 -6.54 12.86 22.99
CA ASP A 204 -7.74 12.10 23.35
C ASP A 204 -7.91 10.79 22.52
N GLY A 205 -7.08 10.62 21.47
CA GLY A 205 -7.13 9.48 20.59
C GLY A 205 -8.37 9.37 19.70
N SER A 206 -9.14 10.46 19.58
CA SER A 206 -10.42 10.51 18.84
C SER A 206 -10.25 10.51 17.32
N PHE A 207 -9.07 10.80 16.79
CA PHE A 207 -8.83 10.70 15.36
C PHE A 207 -8.99 9.27 14.88
N HIS A 208 -9.58 9.13 13.69
CA HIS A 208 -9.76 7.84 13.05
C HIS A 208 -8.72 7.60 11.99
N THR A 209 -8.50 6.34 11.68
CA THR A 209 -7.64 5.95 10.58
C THR A 209 -8.32 4.95 9.66
N SER A 210 -7.97 5.03 8.39
CA SER A 210 -8.34 4.00 7.42
C SER A 210 -7.38 2.82 7.51
N VAL A 211 -7.93 1.62 7.43
CA VAL A 211 -7.17 0.37 7.44
C VAL A 211 -7.56 -0.51 6.26
N LEU A 212 -6.67 -1.38 5.80
CA LEU A 212 -6.90 -2.27 4.66
C LEU A 212 -6.23 -3.62 4.90
N HIS A 213 -7.01 -4.71 4.83
CA HIS A 213 -6.42 -6.04 4.89
C HIS A 213 -5.57 -6.30 3.64
N VAL A 214 -4.41 -6.94 3.81
CA VAL A 214 -3.44 -7.15 2.72
C VAL A 214 -3.99 -7.98 1.55
N GLU A 215 -4.89 -8.92 1.85
CA GLU A 215 -5.55 -9.71 0.81
C GLU A 215 -6.57 -8.88 0.02
N ASP A 216 -7.24 -7.94 0.69
CA ASP A 216 -8.14 -6.99 0.02
C ASP A 216 -7.35 -6.03 -0.86
N ALA A 217 -6.16 -5.61 -0.41
CA ALA A 217 -5.24 -4.84 -1.26
C ALA A 217 -4.86 -5.63 -2.51
N ALA A 218 -4.46 -6.89 -2.38
CA ALA A 218 -4.11 -7.76 -3.52
C ALA A 218 -5.29 -7.89 -4.51
N ARG A 219 -6.49 -8.17 -4.01
CA ARG A 219 -7.71 -8.23 -4.83
C ARG A 219 -8.01 -6.92 -5.55
N LEU A 220 -7.79 -5.78 -4.87
CA LEU A 220 -8.03 -4.46 -5.45
C LEU A 220 -7.06 -4.14 -6.59
N PHE A 221 -5.77 -4.44 -6.44
CA PHE A 221 -4.78 -4.25 -7.51
C PHE A 221 -5.12 -5.09 -8.74
N ILE A 222 -5.50 -6.36 -8.56
CA ILE A 222 -5.92 -7.23 -9.68
C ILE A 222 -7.20 -6.67 -10.34
N ALA A 223 -8.19 -6.27 -9.54
CA ALA A 223 -9.42 -5.67 -10.07
C ALA A 223 -9.15 -4.39 -10.85
N ALA A 224 -8.21 -3.56 -10.41
CA ALA A 224 -7.80 -2.35 -11.11
C ALA A 224 -7.14 -2.66 -12.46
N VAL A 225 -6.22 -3.63 -12.54
CA VAL A 225 -5.65 -4.10 -13.81
C VAL A 225 -6.75 -4.52 -14.77
N LEU A 226 -7.72 -5.29 -14.30
CA LEU A 226 -8.74 -5.88 -15.15
C LEU A 226 -9.85 -4.92 -15.55
N LYS A 227 -10.19 -3.92 -14.72
CA LYS A 227 -11.44 -3.14 -14.88
C LYS A 227 -11.26 -1.63 -14.93
N SER A 228 -10.14 -1.07 -14.44
CA SER A 228 -9.96 0.38 -14.37
C SER A 228 -10.00 1.03 -15.76
N LYS A 229 -10.43 2.28 -15.80
CA LYS A 229 -10.21 3.20 -16.91
C LYS A 229 -8.91 3.97 -16.68
N ALA A 230 -8.34 4.51 -17.77
CA ALA A 230 -7.20 5.41 -17.68
C ALA A 230 -7.55 6.69 -16.91
N GLY A 231 -6.62 7.19 -16.12
CA GLY A 231 -6.78 8.43 -15.34
C GLY A 231 -7.49 8.26 -13.99
N GLU A 232 -7.95 7.06 -13.66
CA GLU A 232 -8.71 6.82 -12.43
C GLU A 232 -7.81 6.67 -11.20
N VAL A 233 -8.34 7.14 -10.07
CA VAL A 233 -7.77 6.95 -8.74
C VAL A 233 -8.81 6.24 -7.88
N TYR A 234 -8.38 5.32 -7.04
CA TYR A 234 -9.25 4.58 -6.11
C TYR A 234 -8.65 4.57 -4.72
N ASN A 235 -9.47 4.81 -3.69
CA ASN A 235 -9.06 4.61 -2.31
C ASN A 235 -9.13 3.12 -1.96
N GLY A 236 -7.99 2.56 -1.60
CA GLY A 236 -7.85 1.20 -1.07
C GLY A 236 -8.09 1.21 0.44
N VAL A 237 -9.35 1.16 0.84
CA VAL A 237 -9.78 1.27 2.24
C VAL A 237 -10.76 0.15 2.56
N GLY A 238 -10.47 -0.62 3.61
CA GLY A 238 -11.35 -1.67 4.15
C GLY A 238 -12.32 -1.11 5.19
N GLN A 239 -11.79 -0.43 6.21
CA GLN A 239 -12.52 0.16 7.31
C GLN A 239 -12.05 1.60 7.57
N THR A 240 -12.94 2.49 8.04
CA THR A 240 -12.68 3.92 8.28
C THR A 240 -12.98 4.36 9.71
N ASP A 241 -13.55 3.48 10.52
CA ASP A 241 -14.09 3.74 11.85
C ASP A 241 -13.16 3.30 12.99
N VAL A 242 -11.89 3.02 12.70
CA VAL A 242 -10.90 2.65 13.71
C VAL A 242 -10.34 3.91 14.35
N SER A 243 -10.62 4.16 15.64
CA SER A 243 -9.97 5.24 16.36
C SER A 243 -8.51 4.89 16.71
N LEU A 244 -7.66 5.92 16.80
CA LEU A 244 -6.26 5.71 17.19
C LEU A 244 -6.16 5.21 18.63
N LYS A 245 -7.14 5.52 19.48
CA LYS A 245 -7.27 4.98 20.84
C LYS A 245 -7.61 3.49 20.82
N ASP A 246 -8.62 3.06 20.04
CA ASP A 246 -8.98 1.63 19.95
C ASP A 246 -7.80 0.78 19.44
N MET A 247 -7.04 1.31 18.47
CA MET A 247 -5.81 0.67 18.00
C MET A 247 -4.76 0.56 19.11
N ALA A 248 -4.53 1.60 19.89
CA ALA A 248 -3.57 1.56 21.00
C ALA A 248 -4.01 0.60 22.11
N GLU A 249 -5.32 0.53 22.38
CA GLU A 249 -5.90 -0.42 23.35
C GLU A 249 -5.73 -1.87 22.87
N ALA A 250 -5.96 -2.14 21.58
CA ALA A 250 -5.74 -3.46 20.99
C ALA A 250 -4.26 -3.88 21.07
N ILE A 251 -3.34 -2.97 20.77
CA ILE A 251 -1.89 -3.18 20.90
C ILE A 251 -1.52 -3.44 22.34
N GLY A 252 -1.96 -2.60 23.28
CA GLY A 252 -1.71 -2.76 24.70
C GLY A 252 -2.18 -4.13 25.22
N LYS A 253 -3.38 -4.55 24.80
CA LYS A 253 -3.97 -5.85 25.15
C LYS A 253 -3.13 -7.03 24.65
N VAL A 254 -2.74 -7.06 23.38
CA VAL A 254 -2.00 -8.19 22.80
C VAL A 254 -0.54 -8.24 23.27
N ILE A 255 0.07 -7.08 23.50
CA ILE A 255 1.43 -6.98 24.08
C ILE A 255 1.40 -7.25 25.60
N GLY A 256 0.32 -6.90 26.29
CA GLY A 256 0.19 -7.05 27.74
C GLY A 256 0.82 -5.88 28.51
N VAL A 257 0.66 -4.66 28.01
CA VAL A 257 1.19 -3.42 28.62
C VAL A 257 0.07 -2.41 28.88
N PRO A 258 0.23 -1.47 29.83
CA PRO A 258 -0.75 -0.41 30.06
C PRO A 258 -0.88 0.51 28.85
N VAL A 259 -2.07 1.11 28.74
CA VAL A 259 -2.40 2.06 27.67
C VAL A 259 -2.64 3.43 28.26
N ARG A 260 -2.09 4.47 27.65
CA ARG A 260 -2.33 5.85 28.10
C ARG A 260 -2.25 6.87 26.98
N SER A 261 -2.79 8.04 27.27
CA SER A 261 -2.61 9.23 26.48
C SER A 261 -1.17 9.77 26.57
N ALA A 262 -0.69 10.35 25.48
CA ALA A 262 0.54 11.12 25.41
C ALA A 262 0.29 12.41 24.61
N SER A 263 1.06 13.48 24.84
CA SER A 263 1.04 14.63 23.94
C SER A 263 1.74 14.29 22.61
N LEU A 264 1.52 15.09 21.57
CA LEU A 264 2.25 14.94 20.32
C LEU A 264 3.76 15.10 20.51
N GLU A 265 4.16 16.05 21.34
CA GLU A 265 5.58 16.29 21.67
C GLU A 265 6.22 15.06 22.32
N GLU A 266 5.55 14.47 23.30
CA GLU A 266 6.00 13.24 23.95
C GLU A 266 6.10 12.07 22.96
N ALA A 267 5.13 11.93 22.06
CA ALA A 267 5.17 10.89 21.03
C ALA A 267 6.33 11.10 20.04
N ILE A 268 6.64 12.35 19.68
CA ILE A 268 7.78 12.70 18.80
C ILE A 268 9.12 12.33 19.47
N GLU A 269 9.24 12.55 20.78
CA GLU A 269 10.46 12.21 21.54
C GLU A 269 10.65 10.70 21.67
N LYS A 270 9.57 9.95 21.90
CA LYS A 270 9.61 8.53 22.24
C LYS A 270 9.59 7.59 21.05
N TRP A 271 8.87 7.92 19.99
CA TRP A 271 8.65 7.01 18.86
C TRP A 271 9.68 7.16 17.75
N SER A 272 10.08 6.03 17.19
CA SER A 272 10.97 5.92 16.04
C SER A 272 10.38 4.97 14.99
N PRO A 273 10.45 5.30 13.70
CA PRO A 273 11.04 6.51 13.10
C PRO A 273 10.16 7.76 13.30
N PRO A 274 10.74 8.98 13.07
CA PRO A 274 10.04 10.27 13.30
C PRO A 274 8.75 10.48 12.52
N ILE A 275 8.51 9.69 11.48
CA ILE A 275 7.28 9.73 10.69
C ILE A 275 6.09 9.11 11.46
N LEU A 276 6.35 8.19 12.37
CA LEU A 276 5.31 7.42 13.08
C LEU A 276 4.35 8.29 13.89
N PRO A 277 4.82 9.21 14.78
CA PRO A 277 3.91 10.11 15.49
C PRO A 277 3.11 11.02 14.55
N ARG A 278 3.71 11.43 13.43
CA ARG A 278 3.03 12.30 12.46
C ARG A 278 1.85 11.60 11.78
N PHE A 279 1.99 10.32 11.40
CA PHE A 279 0.87 9.54 10.86
C PHE A 279 -0.18 9.22 11.91
N ASN A 280 0.22 9.03 13.17
CA ASN A 280 -0.70 8.83 14.30
C ASN A 280 -1.35 10.14 14.82
N TYR A 281 -1.12 11.26 14.16
CA TYR A 281 -1.77 12.53 14.43
C TYR A 281 -2.54 13.03 13.20
N LEU A 282 -3.07 12.10 12.41
CA LEU A 282 -3.88 12.40 11.24
C LEU A 282 -5.24 11.71 11.36
N ASP A 283 -6.32 12.47 11.17
CA ASP A 283 -7.64 11.90 10.94
C ASP A 283 -7.75 11.50 9.46
N VAL A 284 -7.81 10.21 9.17
CA VAL A 284 -7.77 9.65 7.81
C VAL A 284 -8.98 8.75 7.60
N ARG A 285 -9.98 9.23 6.88
CA ARG A 285 -11.20 8.52 6.55
C ARG A 285 -11.40 8.51 5.04
N GLY A 286 -10.84 7.51 4.37
CA GLY A 286 -10.96 7.39 2.92
C GLY A 286 -12.20 6.60 2.51
N SER A 287 -13.04 7.15 1.64
CA SER A 287 -14.18 6.43 1.07
C SER A 287 -13.73 5.37 0.08
N ASN A 288 -14.24 4.15 0.22
CA ASN A 288 -14.01 3.05 -0.73
C ASN A 288 -15.16 2.87 -1.75
N LYS A 289 -16.12 3.78 -1.77
CA LYS A 289 -17.32 3.70 -2.59
C LYS A 289 -17.01 3.52 -4.07
N LYS A 290 -16.10 4.33 -4.60
CA LYS A 290 -15.71 4.29 -6.00
C LYS A 290 -15.09 2.94 -6.41
N ALA A 291 -14.20 2.39 -5.57
CA ALA A 291 -13.61 1.07 -5.82
C ALA A 291 -14.68 -0.03 -5.83
N LYS A 292 -15.64 0.00 -4.89
CA LYS A 292 -16.76 -0.93 -4.86
C LYS A 292 -17.63 -0.84 -6.10
N GLU A 293 -18.04 0.36 -6.49
CA GLU A 293 -18.97 0.59 -7.61
C GLU A 293 -18.35 0.30 -8.97
N LEU A 294 -17.13 0.80 -9.22
CA LEU A 294 -16.52 0.74 -10.56
C LEU A 294 -15.69 -0.53 -10.80
N LEU A 295 -15.09 -1.09 -9.75
CA LEU A 295 -14.28 -2.30 -9.87
C LEU A 295 -15.02 -3.56 -9.39
N GLY A 296 -16.18 -3.41 -8.72
CA GLY A 296 -16.88 -4.52 -8.08
C GLY A 296 -16.05 -5.15 -6.96
N TRP A 297 -15.14 -4.38 -6.38
CA TRP A 297 -14.29 -4.84 -5.29
C TRP A 297 -15.05 -4.84 -3.97
N LYS A 298 -14.81 -5.86 -3.14
CA LYS A 298 -15.40 -5.98 -1.80
C LYS A 298 -14.29 -6.32 -0.81
N PRO A 299 -14.07 -5.49 0.22
CA PRO A 299 -13.19 -5.86 1.32
C PRO A 299 -13.86 -6.97 2.16
N GLU A 300 -13.14 -8.06 2.40
CA GLU A 300 -13.60 -9.27 3.09
C GLU A 300 -12.61 -9.72 4.18
N GLY A 301 -11.55 -8.94 4.40
CA GLY A 301 -10.54 -9.25 5.40
C GLY A 301 -11.11 -9.23 6.81
N VAL A 302 -10.48 -9.99 7.70
CA VAL A 302 -10.80 -10.00 9.14
C VAL A 302 -10.74 -8.57 9.68
N ASP A 303 -11.65 -8.24 10.59
CA ASP A 303 -11.65 -6.94 11.27
C ASP A 303 -10.29 -6.60 11.90
N PHE A 304 -9.88 -5.34 11.78
CA PHE A 304 -8.54 -4.89 12.17
C PHE A 304 -8.24 -5.13 13.64
N ILE A 305 -9.12 -4.72 14.52
CA ILE A 305 -8.95 -4.89 15.97
C ILE A 305 -8.95 -6.37 16.34
N THR A 306 -9.85 -7.14 15.73
CA THR A 306 -9.92 -8.60 15.90
C THR A 306 -8.62 -9.28 15.48
N ASP A 307 -8.04 -8.91 14.35
CA ASP A 307 -6.78 -9.49 13.87
C ASP A 307 -5.59 -9.18 14.80
N ILE A 308 -5.59 -7.98 15.41
CA ILE A 308 -4.56 -7.61 16.41
C ILE A 308 -4.68 -8.48 17.66
N VAL A 309 -5.88 -8.59 18.24
CA VAL A 309 -6.04 -9.16 19.60
C VAL A 309 -6.17 -10.69 19.62
N SER A 310 -6.62 -11.30 18.52
CA SER A 310 -6.91 -12.74 18.45
C SER A 310 -6.54 -13.40 17.12
N GLY A 311 -6.01 -12.64 16.16
CA GLY A 311 -5.68 -13.12 14.82
C GLY A 311 -4.19 -13.22 14.55
N SER A 312 -3.79 -12.77 13.36
CA SER A 312 -2.45 -12.97 12.80
C SER A 312 -1.34 -12.21 13.53
N TYR A 313 -1.67 -11.22 14.37
CA TYR A 313 -0.68 -10.45 15.13
C TYR A 313 -0.37 -11.01 16.53
N VAL A 314 -1.11 -12.01 17.02
CA VAL A 314 -0.80 -12.66 18.31
C VAL A 314 0.61 -13.29 18.31
N PRO A 315 1.01 -14.10 17.31
CA PRO A 315 2.38 -14.62 17.26
C PRO A 315 3.43 -13.52 17.03
N VAL A 316 3.08 -12.42 16.34
CA VAL A 316 3.98 -11.26 16.17
C VAL A 316 4.24 -10.59 17.53
N ALA A 317 3.20 -10.38 18.33
CA ALA A 317 3.33 -9.83 19.68
C ALA A 317 4.21 -10.72 20.56
N ALA A 318 4.03 -12.04 20.52
CA ALA A 318 4.85 -12.99 21.24
C ALA A 318 6.33 -12.90 20.82
N TYR A 319 6.60 -12.84 19.53
CA TYR A 319 7.96 -12.69 19.00
C TYR A 319 8.62 -11.37 19.44
N LEU A 320 7.90 -10.24 19.34
CA LEU A 320 8.44 -8.93 19.71
C LEU A 320 8.86 -8.84 21.17
N LYS A 321 8.17 -9.56 22.06
CA LYS A 321 8.51 -9.62 23.50
C LYS A 321 9.82 -10.38 23.80
N THR A 322 10.34 -11.12 22.83
CA THR A 322 11.59 -11.89 22.98
C THR A 322 12.81 -11.14 22.45
N GLN A 323 12.63 -9.97 21.83
CA GLN A 323 13.71 -9.15 21.29
C GLN A 323 14.18 -8.09 22.29
#